data_c9f3d72d2ae2db66e0a94ace18bc81ef
#
_entry.id   c9f3d72d2ae2db66e0a94ace18bc81ef
#
_cell.length_a   1.000
_cell.length_b   1.000
_cell.length_c   1.000
_cell.angle_alpha   90.00
_cell.angle_beta   90.00
_cell.angle_gamma   90.00
#
_symmetry.space_group_name_H-M   'P 1'
#
loop_
_entity.id
_entity.type
_entity.pdbx_description
1 polymer ?
#
loop_
_entity_poly.entity_id
_entity_poly.type
_entity_poly.pdbx_seq_one_letter_code
_entity_poly.pdbx_strand_id
1 'polypeptide(L)'
;MKAPETKAQFHDVYEDLKKRFETMELELTVRDPDQDLEGYVVVWNTKICKDGPFDRDGKGSGKGGTRILRDLEIEDIKRLARSMAEKNAAAGLRLGGAKSGLRYDSNAPDYEEKYRRFVKLVQNSGILVEDGGIFGGFGYDVGGKPPLNAQWACDELGTLGSFAGKPVGMGGTDYDKEGIAGLGVAVAARTVFENRGKAIDDVTFTVQGIGAMGGAVVKYFANYGAKLRAISDPRFGGTWVFENFASDKLVDTIFNQQDSNVNECLASEGRLLSDDTEIALYQDVDVVFPCALEDAITKKNADRIVAPYVCEGANNPTTAEAHDILFAKGIVVIPDIIANPGGIISAYVELSSDVSPAENVKTRAKVDQAKAMTEDRVAANTLELLGYVDTLGVRPDKVGDYMAWRNIFYGIPTQKNGE
;
A
#
# COMPACT_ATOMS: atom_id res chain seq x y z
N MET A 1 15.91 15.99 -14.34
CA MET A 1 16.77 14.95 -14.97
C MET A 1 16.17 14.58 -16.31
N LYS A 2 17.00 14.33 -17.35
CA LYS A 2 16.49 13.81 -18.64
C LYS A 2 16.09 12.34 -18.44
N ALA A 3 14.95 11.92 -18.98
CA ALA A 3 14.52 10.53 -18.95
C ALA A 3 15.51 9.64 -19.73
N PRO A 4 15.78 8.39 -19.29
CA PRO A 4 16.61 7.46 -20.05
C PRO A 4 15.91 7.07 -21.35
N GLU A 5 16.66 7.06 -22.45
CA GLU A 5 16.17 6.74 -23.79
C GLU A 5 16.57 5.32 -24.24
N THR A 6 17.49 4.69 -23.50
CA THR A 6 17.95 3.32 -23.76
C THR A 6 18.01 2.50 -22.48
N LYS A 7 17.98 1.16 -22.63
CA LYS A 7 18.10 0.22 -21.49
C LYS A 7 19.42 0.41 -20.73
N ALA A 8 20.52 0.72 -21.41
CA ALA A 8 21.80 0.98 -20.75
C ALA A 8 21.76 2.26 -19.92
N GLN A 9 21.24 3.36 -20.47
CA GLN A 9 21.05 4.61 -19.71
C GLN A 9 20.12 4.41 -18.51
N PHE A 10 19.06 3.61 -18.66
CA PHE A 10 18.18 3.28 -17.54
C PHE A 10 18.94 2.56 -16.42
N HIS A 11 19.75 1.57 -16.77
CA HIS A 11 20.55 0.82 -15.80
C HIS A 11 21.53 1.73 -15.05
N ASP A 12 22.27 2.58 -15.75
CA ASP A 12 23.25 3.50 -15.14
C ASP A 12 22.57 4.47 -14.16
N VAL A 13 21.43 5.06 -14.55
CA VAL A 13 20.66 5.97 -13.71
C VAL A 13 20.03 5.23 -12.54
N TYR A 14 19.51 4.03 -12.75
CA TYR A 14 18.91 3.19 -11.72
C TYR A 14 19.93 2.88 -10.61
N GLU A 15 21.14 2.46 -10.96
CA GLU A 15 22.18 2.13 -9.98
C GLU A 15 22.67 3.37 -9.20
N ASP A 16 22.79 4.54 -9.86
CA ASP A 16 23.10 5.81 -9.16
C ASP A 16 22.02 6.18 -8.16
N LEU A 17 20.75 6.16 -8.57
CA LEU A 17 19.64 6.49 -7.72
C LEU A 17 19.51 5.50 -6.54
N LYS A 18 19.66 4.21 -6.81
CA LYS A 18 19.68 3.16 -5.79
C LYS A 18 20.73 3.44 -4.72
N LYS A 19 21.97 3.68 -5.13
CA LYS A 19 23.07 3.99 -4.21
C LYS A 19 22.78 5.21 -3.34
N ARG A 20 22.18 6.26 -3.92
CA ARG A 20 21.82 7.49 -3.20
C ARG A 20 20.68 7.25 -2.21
N PHE A 21 19.78 6.33 -2.52
CA PHE A 21 18.61 6.02 -1.70
C PHE A 21 18.92 5.11 -0.50
N GLU A 22 20.06 4.43 -0.47
CA GLU A 22 20.45 3.52 0.63
C GLU A 22 20.78 4.24 1.97
N THR A 23 20.72 5.57 2.03
CA THR A 23 21.03 6.34 3.24
C THR A 23 19.76 6.81 3.92
N MET A 24 19.51 6.32 5.15
CA MET A 24 18.41 6.81 6.00
C MET A 24 18.81 8.09 6.76
N GLU A 25 17.82 8.90 7.13
CA GLU A 25 18.00 10.21 7.78
C GLU A 25 17.98 10.14 9.31
N LEU A 26 17.20 9.20 9.88
CA LEU A 26 17.08 9.05 11.34
C LEU A 26 16.83 7.60 11.73
N GLU A 27 17.53 7.16 12.77
CA GLU A 27 17.29 5.92 13.50
C GLU A 27 17.24 6.24 14.99
N LEU A 28 16.20 5.83 15.68
CA LEU A 28 16.01 6.01 17.11
C LEU A 28 15.53 4.72 17.74
N THR A 29 16.20 4.30 18.83
CA THR A 29 15.70 3.28 19.75
C THR A 29 15.34 3.95 21.07
N VAL A 30 14.11 3.78 21.53
CA VAL A 30 13.65 4.20 22.85
C VAL A 30 13.53 3.00 23.77
N ARG A 31 13.92 3.16 25.03
CA ARG A 31 13.85 2.11 26.07
C ARG A 31 13.35 2.65 27.38
N ASP A 32 12.56 1.82 28.06
CA ASP A 32 12.24 1.98 29.46
C ASP A 32 12.54 0.66 30.19
N PRO A 33 13.74 0.52 30.80
CA PRO A 33 14.14 -0.73 31.47
C PRO A 33 13.23 -1.12 32.63
N ASP A 34 12.65 -0.15 33.33
CA ASP A 34 11.74 -0.40 34.47
C ASP A 34 10.42 -1.02 34.03
N GLN A 35 10.06 -0.82 32.76
CA GLN A 35 8.83 -1.37 32.17
C GLN A 35 9.08 -2.47 31.13
N ASP A 36 10.30 -2.93 30.96
CA ASP A 36 10.69 -3.87 29.89
C ASP A 36 10.15 -3.47 28.53
N LEU A 37 10.33 -2.18 28.18
CA LEU A 37 9.82 -1.60 26.96
C LEU A 37 10.96 -1.19 26.03
N GLU A 38 10.85 -1.63 24.78
CA GLU A 38 11.72 -1.22 23.68
C GLU A 38 10.91 -0.88 22.44
N GLY A 39 11.24 0.24 21.82
CA GLY A 39 10.59 0.68 20.60
C GLY A 39 11.54 1.42 19.68
N TYR A 40 11.13 1.54 18.42
CA TYR A 40 11.97 2.02 17.33
C TYR A 40 11.25 3.09 16.51
N VAL A 41 12.01 4.05 15.98
CA VAL A 41 11.55 4.97 14.94
C VAL A 41 12.66 5.11 13.90
N VAL A 42 12.31 4.93 12.63
CA VAL A 42 13.20 5.17 11.50
C VAL A 42 12.53 6.13 10.53
N VAL A 43 13.25 7.19 10.14
CA VAL A 43 12.89 8.06 9.01
C VAL A 43 13.89 7.79 7.89
N TRP A 44 13.38 7.28 6.75
CA TRP A 44 14.26 6.87 5.67
C TRP A 44 14.66 8.05 4.81
N ASN A 45 13.71 8.82 4.29
CA ASN A 45 13.99 9.97 3.45
C ASN A 45 12.85 10.98 3.45
N THR A 46 13.17 12.27 3.59
CA THR A 46 12.20 13.39 3.60
C THR A 46 12.40 14.39 2.48
N LYS A 47 13.39 14.20 1.58
CA LYS A 47 13.74 15.16 0.51
C LYS A 47 12.58 15.49 -0.42
N ILE A 48 11.67 14.54 -0.64
CA ILE A 48 10.49 14.73 -1.50
C ILE A 48 9.51 15.79 -0.95
N CYS A 49 9.58 16.09 0.35
CA CYS A 49 8.67 17.06 1.00
C CYS A 49 8.89 18.49 0.54
N LYS A 50 10.05 18.81 -0.05
CA LYS A 50 10.42 20.17 -0.44
C LYS A 50 9.31 20.87 -1.23
N ASP A 51 9.00 22.11 -0.82
CA ASP A 51 7.93 22.94 -1.39
C ASP A 51 6.52 22.30 -1.31
N GLY A 52 6.30 21.37 -0.39
CA GLY A 52 5.02 20.69 -0.14
C GLY A 52 4.43 21.01 1.23
N PRO A 53 3.23 20.48 1.53
CA PRO A 53 2.52 20.77 2.79
C PRO A 53 3.24 20.25 4.04
N PHE A 54 4.23 19.36 3.86
CA PHE A 54 5.05 18.79 4.93
C PHE A 54 6.49 19.31 4.91
N ASP A 55 6.76 20.39 4.18
CA ASP A 55 8.02 21.13 4.26
C ASP A 55 7.89 22.21 5.36
N ARG A 56 8.72 22.10 6.37
CA ARG A 56 8.81 23.07 7.46
C ARG A 56 10.23 23.63 7.51
N ASP A 57 10.42 24.79 6.93
CA ASP A 57 11.71 25.49 6.89
C ASP A 57 12.86 24.63 6.33
N GLY A 58 12.57 23.87 5.27
CA GLY A 58 13.53 22.96 4.64
C GLY A 58 13.69 21.60 5.32
N LYS A 59 12.94 21.33 6.41
CA LYS A 59 12.83 20.02 7.05
C LYS A 59 11.55 19.32 6.59
N GLY A 60 11.70 18.18 5.95
CA GLY A 60 10.56 17.36 5.55
C GLY A 60 10.02 16.50 6.70
N SER A 61 8.88 15.86 6.46
CA SER A 61 8.24 14.94 7.39
C SER A 61 8.20 13.54 6.80
N GLY A 62 8.73 12.54 7.55
CA GLY A 62 8.58 11.13 7.22
C GLY A 62 7.37 10.52 7.94
N LYS A 63 6.53 9.74 7.23
CA LYS A 63 5.31 9.13 7.74
C LYS A 63 5.23 7.64 7.42
N GLY A 64 4.67 6.87 8.35
CA GLY A 64 4.36 5.45 8.24
C GLY A 64 3.55 4.98 9.44
N GLY A 65 3.17 3.70 9.45
CA GLY A 65 2.45 3.09 10.57
C GLY A 65 3.37 2.66 11.72
N THR A 66 2.76 2.15 12.78
CA THR A 66 3.44 1.60 13.97
C THR A 66 3.21 0.10 14.05
N ARG A 67 4.24 -0.70 13.82
CA ARG A 67 4.19 -2.16 13.94
C ARG A 67 4.37 -2.60 15.39
N ILE A 68 3.58 -3.58 15.83
CA ILE A 68 3.61 -4.05 17.21
C ILE A 68 3.68 -5.57 17.20
N LEU A 69 4.86 -6.11 17.53
CA LEU A 69 5.13 -7.55 17.58
C LEU A 69 6.10 -7.86 18.72
N ARG A 70 6.00 -9.08 19.29
CA ARG A 70 6.88 -9.53 20.40
C ARG A 70 8.35 -9.67 20.00
N ASP A 71 8.58 -10.08 18.77
CA ASP A 71 9.90 -10.38 18.18
C ASP A 71 10.34 -9.32 17.17
N LEU A 72 9.82 -8.09 17.31
CA LEU A 72 10.13 -6.99 16.42
C LEU A 72 11.59 -6.55 16.58
N GLU A 73 12.30 -6.43 15.45
CA GLU A 73 13.66 -5.95 15.40
C GLU A 73 13.75 -4.60 14.65
N ILE A 74 14.80 -3.83 14.92
CA ILE A 74 15.03 -2.53 14.27
C ILE A 74 15.16 -2.68 12.74
N GLU A 75 15.71 -3.79 12.28
CA GLU A 75 15.89 -4.07 10.84
C GLU A 75 14.54 -4.22 10.11
N ASP A 76 13.52 -4.74 10.79
CA ASP A 76 12.16 -4.76 10.23
C ASP A 76 11.63 -3.33 10.02
N ILE A 77 11.87 -2.46 10.98
CA ILE A 77 11.44 -1.07 10.92
C ILE A 77 12.20 -0.30 9.83
N LYS A 78 13.50 -0.56 9.64
CA LYS A 78 14.29 0.01 8.54
C LYS A 78 13.75 -0.39 7.18
N ARG A 79 13.51 -1.68 6.97
CA ARG A 79 12.93 -2.22 5.72
C ARG A 79 11.57 -1.58 5.42
N LEU A 80 10.72 -1.44 6.42
CA LEU A 80 9.39 -0.84 6.28
C LEU A 80 9.43 0.67 6.05
N ALA A 81 10.32 1.41 6.73
CA ALA A 81 10.51 2.85 6.53
C ALA A 81 11.00 3.16 5.11
N ARG A 82 11.91 2.33 4.58
CA ARG A 82 12.37 2.36 3.21
C ARG A 82 11.21 2.20 2.22
N SER A 83 10.42 1.13 2.37
CA SER A 83 9.25 0.87 1.54
C SER A 83 8.23 2.02 1.59
N MET A 84 8.01 2.63 2.76
CA MET A 84 7.14 3.80 2.88
C MET A 84 7.67 5.00 2.10
N ALA A 85 8.99 5.26 2.10
CA ALA A 85 9.58 6.35 1.32
C ALA A 85 9.40 6.11 -0.19
N GLU A 86 9.60 4.88 -0.65
CA GLU A 86 9.38 4.46 -2.04
C GLU A 86 7.91 4.62 -2.45
N LYS A 87 6.96 4.14 -1.65
CA LYS A 87 5.52 4.25 -1.94
C LYS A 87 5.03 5.69 -1.99
N ASN A 88 5.39 6.50 -0.99
CA ASN A 88 5.02 7.91 -0.98
C ASN A 88 5.55 8.62 -2.24
N ALA A 89 6.78 8.34 -2.60
CA ALA A 89 7.43 8.94 -3.75
C ALA A 89 6.86 8.45 -5.10
N ALA A 90 6.63 7.15 -5.25
CA ALA A 90 6.00 6.57 -6.44
C ALA A 90 4.59 7.16 -6.66
N ALA A 91 3.80 7.29 -5.59
CA ALA A 91 2.49 7.93 -5.63
C ALA A 91 2.54 9.45 -5.90
N GLY A 92 3.74 10.04 -6.02
CA GLY A 92 3.91 11.47 -6.23
C GLY A 92 3.44 12.31 -5.04
N LEU A 93 3.54 11.79 -3.81
CA LEU A 93 3.21 12.51 -2.61
C LEU A 93 4.43 13.27 -2.08
N ARG A 94 4.24 14.54 -1.73
CA ARG A 94 5.29 15.33 -1.06
C ARG A 94 5.34 15.02 0.43
N LEU A 95 5.55 13.74 0.74
CA LEU A 95 5.60 13.17 2.09
C LEU A 95 6.72 12.13 2.14
N GLY A 96 7.62 12.28 3.08
CA GLY A 96 8.73 11.34 3.29
C GLY A 96 8.27 10.01 3.89
N GLY A 97 9.15 9.03 3.89
CA GLY A 97 8.89 7.70 4.46
C GLY A 97 9.49 7.53 5.85
N ALA A 98 8.69 7.00 6.75
CA ALA A 98 9.11 6.58 8.09
C ALA A 98 8.36 5.34 8.54
N LYS A 99 8.84 4.74 9.62
CA LYS A 99 8.17 3.66 10.33
C LYS A 99 8.49 3.75 11.81
N SER A 100 7.53 3.39 12.65
CA SER A 100 7.78 3.14 14.07
C SER A 100 7.42 1.71 14.45
N GLY A 101 7.92 1.25 15.59
CA GLY A 101 7.63 -0.07 16.09
C GLY A 101 7.74 -0.17 17.58
N LEU A 102 6.90 -0.99 18.18
CA LEU A 102 6.92 -1.35 19.58
C LEU A 102 7.12 -2.86 19.71
N ARG A 103 8.21 -3.28 20.34
CA ARG A 103 8.46 -4.71 20.62
C ARG A 103 7.62 -5.13 21.82
N TYR A 104 6.39 -5.55 21.56
CA TYR A 104 5.43 -5.91 22.59
C TYR A 104 4.31 -6.82 22.06
N ASP A 105 3.56 -7.47 22.96
CA ASP A 105 2.34 -8.18 22.62
C ASP A 105 1.14 -7.26 22.74
N SER A 106 0.52 -6.93 21.64
CA SER A 106 -0.70 -6.10 21.66
C SER A 106 -1.91 -6.77 22.34
N ASN A 107 -1.86 -8.06 22.63
CA ASN A 107 -2.91 -8.77 23.38
C ASN A 107 -2.66 -8.82 24.89
N ALA A 108 -1.52 -8.32 25.36
CA ALA A 108 -1.23 -8.25 26.80
C ALA A 108 -2.19 -7.27 27.50
N PRO A 109 -2.59 -7.55 28.76
CA PRO A 109 -3.57 -6.74 29.49
C PRO A 109 -3.09 -5.31 29.78
N ASP A 110 -1.77 -5.08 29.84
CA ASP A 110 -1.11 -3.79 30.07
C ASP A 110 -0.68 -3.08 28.76
N TYR A 111 -1.15 -3.55 27.59
CA TYR A 111 -0.74 -3.01 26.29
C TYR A 111 -1.03 -1.51 26.15
N GLU A 112 -2.15 -0.99 26.65
CA GLU A 112 -2.46 0.43 26.61
C GLU A 112 -1.36 1.25 27.32
N GLU A 113 -1.00 0.84 28.54
CA GLU A 113 0.05 1.51 29.33
C GLU A 113 1.37 1.54 28.58
N LYS A 114 1.79 0.39 28.02
CA LYS A 114 3.04 0.27 27.25
C LYS A 114 3.01 1.11 25.98
N TYR A 115 1.89 1.11 25.25
CA TYR A 115 1.78 1.92 24.03
C TYR A 115 1.82 3.43 24.33
N ARG A 116 1.07 3.90 25.35
CA ARG A 116 1.12 5.30 25.79
C ARG A 116 2.54 5.70 26.25
N ARG A 117 3.22 4.82 27.00
CA ARG A 117 4.60 5.04 27.41
C ARG A 117 5.54 5.15 26.22
N PHE A 118 5.41 4.29 25.22
CA PHE A 118 6.17 4.35 23.98
C PHE A 118 5.97 5.70 23.27
N VAL A 119 4.72 6.12 23.08
CA VAL A 119 4.40 7.43 22.46
C VAL A 119 5.06 8.58 23.21
N LYS A 120 5.02 8.54 24.54
CA LYS A 120 5.66 9.56 25.39
C LYS A 120 7.17 9.58 25.29
N LEU A 121 7.81 8.43 25.21
CA LEU A 121 9.26 8.34 25.02
C LEU A 121 9.68 8.93 23.65
N VAL A 122 8.91 8.64 22.61
CA VAL A 122 9.15 9.21 21.27
C VAL A 122 8.96 10.74 21.30
N GLN A 123 7.90 11.23 21.95
CA GLN A 123 7.68 12.68 22.12
C GLN A 123 8.85 13.35 22.84
N ASN A 124 9.30 12.76 23.97
CA ASN A 124 10.39 13.32 24.78
C ASN A 124 11.74 13.33 24.05
N SER A 125 11.89 12.56 22.98
CA SER A 125 13.11 12.58 22.16
C SER A 125 13.20 13.80 21.22
N GLY A 126 12.12 14.56 21.05
CA GLY A 126 12.08 15.76 20.20
C GLY A 126 12.12 15.48 18.70
N ILE A 127 11.87 14.24 18.26
CA ILE A 127 11.94 13.89 16.82
C ILE A 127 10.63 14.13 16.08
N LEU A 128 9.53 14.37 16.79
CA LEU A 128 8.25 14.68 16.16
C LEU A 128 8.31 16.02 15.42
N VAL A 129 7.59 16.09 14.31
CA VAL A 129 7.51 17.34 13.49
C VAL A 129 7.00 18.52 14.33
N GLU A 130 6.10 18.28 15.27
CA GLU A 130 5.55 19.30 16.18
C GLU A 130 6.59 19.84 17.15
N ASP A 131 7.63 19.05 17.45
CA ASP A 131 8.78 19.44 18.28
C ASP A 131 9.97 19.91 17.43
N GLY A 132 9.79 20.14 16.14
CA GLY A 132 10.84 20.58 15.20
C GLY A 132 11.70 19.46 14.61
N GLY A 133 11.30 18.18 14.81
CA GLY A 133 11.93 16.99 14.20
C GLY A 133 11.40 16.68 12.80
N ILE A 134 11.66 15.45 12.35
CA ILE A 134 11.33 14.97 11.00
C ILE A 134 10.41 13.73 11.01
N PHE A 135 9.99 13.23 12.16
CA PHE A 135 9.04 12.13 12.27
C PHE A 135 7.60 12.67 12.35
N GLY A 136 6.79 12.37 11.32
CA GLY A 136 5.41 12.85 11.21
C GLY A 136 4.40 12.09 12.08
N GLY A 137 4.86 11.20 12.98
CA GLY A 137 4.02 10.51 13.95
C GLY A 137 3.55 9.12 13.50
N PHE A 138 2.58 8.61 14.21
CA PHE A 138 2.13 7.23 14.26
C PHE A 138 1.02 6.90 13.25
N GLY A 139 0.65 5.64 13.15
CA GLY A 139 -0.45 5.14 12.34
C GLY A 139 -0.66 3.65 12.60
N TYR A 140 -1.69 3.03 12.03
CA TYR A 140 -1.90 1.60 12.17
C TYR A 140 -0.95 0.79 11.30
N ASP A 141 -0.62 -0.41 11.78
CA ASP A 141 0.06 -1.50 11.09
C ASP A 141 -0.25 -2.81 11.84
N VAL A 142 0.42 -3.91 11.49
CA VAL A 142 0.29 -5.21 12.16
C VAL A 142 0.44 -5.07 13.66
N GLY A 143 -0.47 -5.70 14.41
CA GLY A 143 -0.56 -5.62 15.87
C GLY A 143 -1.27 -4.37 16.40
N GLY A 144 -1.59 -3.41 15.56
CA GLY A 144 -2.39 -2.24 15.96
C GLY A 144 -3.85 -2.61 16.27
N LYS A 145 -4.49 -1.82 17.15
CA LYS A 145 -5.89 -1.98 17.56
C LYS A 145 -6.71 -0.75 17.24
N PRO A 146 -7.30 -0.64 16.03
CA PRO A 146 -8.22 0.45 15.72
C PRO A 146 -9.49 0.37 16.59
N PRO A 147 -10.06 1.49 17.08
CA PRO A 147 -9.53 2.86 17.01
C PRO A 147 -8.58 3.23 18.16
N LEU A 148 -8.29 2.30 19.06
CA LEU A 148 -7.66 2.56 20.36
C LEU A 148 -6.28 3.20 20.26
N ASN A 149 -5.40 2.68 19.39
CA ASN A 149 -4.06 3.27 19.25
C ASN A 149 -4.10 4.73 18.78
N ALA A 150 -5.04 5.09 17.88
CA ALA A 150 -5.20 6.49 17.47
C ALA A 150 -5.63 7.37 18.65
N GLN A 151 -6.61 6.90 19.42
CA GLN A 151 -7.10 7.61 20.60
C GLN A 151 -5.98 7.81 21.62
N TRP A 152 -5.29 6.72 21.99
CA TRP A 152 -4.21 6.77 22.99
C TRP A 152 -3.04 7.66 22.56
N ALA A 153 -2.62 7.58 21.30
CA ALA A 153 -1.55 8.44 20.79
C ALA A 153 -1.95 9.91 20.75
N CYS A 154 -3.15 10.23 20.26
CA CYS A 154 -3.64 11.59 20.21
C CYS A 154 -3.84 12.21 21.61
N ASP A 155 -4.33 11.41 22.57
CA ASP A 155 -4.48 11.85 23.97
C ASP A 155 -3.12 12.17 24.59
N GLU A 156 -2.09 11.31 24.41
CA GLU A 156 -0.74 11.54 24.94
C GLU A 156 -0.05 12.74 24.32
N LEU A 157 -0.26 12.96 23.03
CA LEU A 157 0.40 14.04 22.28
C LEU A 157 -0.36 15.35 22.34
N GLY A 158 -1.65 15.34 22.74
CA GLY A 158 -2.51 16.51 22.74
C GLY A 158 -2.85 17.03 21.35
N THR A 159 -2.70 16.23 20.30
CA THR A 159 -2.91 16.61 18.89
C THR A 159 -3.46 15.46 18.06
N LEU A 160 -4.26 15.79 17.03
CA LEU A 160 -4.73 14.85 16.03
C LEU A 160 -3.77 14.73 14.83
N GLY A 161 -2.80 15.64 14.68
CA GLY A 161 -1.91 15.72 13.53
C GLY A 161 -0.87 14.61 13.44
N SER A 162 -0.50 14.02 14.58
CA SER A 162 0.58 13.03 14.67
C SER A 162 0.12 11.58 14.55
N PHE A 163 -1.12 11.34 14.10
CA PHE A 163 -1.60 9.98 13.80
C PHE A 163 -2.35 9.95 12.45
N ALA A 164 -2.09 8.94 11.62
CA ALA A 164 -2.76 8.74 10.34
C ALA A 164 -3.62 7.46 10.34
N GLY A 165 -4.70 7.48 9.55
CA GLY A 165 -5.67 6.39 9.48
C GLY A 165 -6.69 6.44 10.63
N LYS A 166 -6.94 7.63 11.18
CA LYS A 166 -7.93 7.82 12.25
C LYS A 166 -9.34 7.47 11.78
N PRO A 167 -10.22 7.02 12.71
CA PRO A 167 -11.62 6.88 12.40
C PRO A 167 -12.27 8.22 12.06
N VAL A 168 -13.40 8.17 11.36
CA VAL A 168 -14.18 9.34 10.92
C VAL A 168 -14.46 10.31 12.09
N GLY A 169 -14.86 9.79 13.25
CA GLY A 169 -15.13 10.60 14.44
C GLY A 169 -13.93 11.38 15.00
N MET A 170 -12.71 11.04 14.57
CA MET A 170 -11.46 11.75 14.86
C MET A 170 -10.94 12.55 13.65
N GLY A 171 -11.76 12.73 12.62
CA GLY A 171 -11.40 13.45 11.41
C GLY A 171 -10.56 12.67 10.40
N GLY A 172 -10.54 11.35 10.50
CA GLY A 172 -9.90 10.45 9.56
C GLY A 172 -10.76 10.12 8.34
N THR A 173 -10.19 9.35 7.40
CA THR A 173 -10.84 8.93 6.15
C THR A 173 -11.44 7.53 6.22
N ASP A 174 -11.14 6.76 7.28
CA ASP A 174 -11.53 5.34 7.41
C ASP A 174 -11.25 4.52 6.12
N TYR A 175 -10.05 4.73 5.56
CA TYR A 175 -9.68 4.30 4.22
C TYR A 175 -9.78 2.78 4.00
N ASP A 176 -9.64 1.98 5.06
CA ASP A 176 -9.77 0.52 4.98
C ASP A 176 -11.23 0.12 4.71
N LYS A 177 -12.19 0.73 5.42
CA LYS A 177 -13.62 0.51 5.20
C LYS A 177 -14.06 0.99 3.81
N GLU A 178 -13.51 2.07 3.32
CA GLU A 178 -13.77 2.60 1.97
C GLU A 178 -13.03 1.82 0.88
N GLY A 179 -12.10 0.92 1.23
CA GLY A 179 -11.35 0.08 0.31
C GLY A 179 -10.45 0.84 -0.66
N ILE A 180 -9.93 2.02 -0.27
CA ILE A 180 -9.24 2.92 -1.20
C ILE A 180 -7.92 2.32 -1.71
N ALA A 181 -7.25 1.48 -0.91
CA ALA A 181 -6.06 0.77 -1.38
C ALA A 181 -6.38 -0.20 -2.53
N GLY A 182 -7.45 -1.00 -2.40
CA GLY A 182 -7.91 -1.90 -3.47
C GLY A 182 -8.50 -1.15 -4.68
N LEU A 183 -9.06 0.04 -4.48
CA LEU A 183 -9.41 0.93 -5.60
C LEU A 183 -8.18 1.22 -6.46
N GLY A 184 -7.04 1.58 -5.84
CA GLY A 184 -5.79 1.79 -6.58
C GLY A 184 -5.40 0.60 -7.44
N VAL A 185 -5.42 -0.61 -6.85
CA VAL A 185 -5.10 -1.85 -7.58
C VAL A 185 -6.05 -2.09 -8.75
N ALA A 186 -7.35 -1.87 -8.57
CA ALA A 186 -8.34 -2.00 -9.63
C ALA A 186 -8.13 -0.96 -10.75
N VAL A 187 -7.77 0.28 -10.39
CA VAL A 187 -7.42 1.35 -11.35
C VAL A 187 -6.17 0.98 -12.14
N ALA A 188 -5.12 0.48 -11.49
CA ALA A 188 -3.91 0.05 -12.17
C ALA A 188 -4.20 -1.01 -13.24
N ALA A 189 -4.95 -2.05 -12.88
CA ALA A 189 -5.34 -3.10 -13.81
C ALA A 189 -6.24 -2.54 -14.95
N ARG A 190 -7.26 -1.73 -14.64
CA ARG A 190 -8.08 -1.07 -15.65
C ARG A 190 -7.23 -0.29 -16.64
N THR A 191 -6.30 0.52 -16.14
CA THR A 191 -5.41 1.35 -16.98
C THR A 191 -4.55 0.50 -17.92
N VAL A 192 -4.07 -0.67 -17.46
CA VAL A 192 -3.36 -1.62 -18.33
C VAL A 192 -4.22 -2.03 -19.51
N PHE A 193 -5.45 -2.50 -19.28
CA PHE A 193 -6.31 -3.01 -20.35
C PHE A 193 -6.78 -1.90 -21.28
N GLU A 194 -7.15 -0.73 -20.77
CA GLU A 194 -7.47 0.44 -21.57
C GLU A 194 -6.29 0.85 -22.46
N ASN A 195 -5.06 0.87 -21.94
CA ASN A 195 -3.85 1.15 -22.72
C ASN A 195 -3.58 0.09 -23.80
N ARG A 196 -3.99 -1.16 -23.58
CA ARG A 196 -3.89 -2.27 -24.55
C ARG A 196 -5.09 -2.33 -25.51
N GLY A 197 -6.06 -1.45 -25.38
CA GLY A 197 -7.25 -1.41 -26.24
C GLY A 197 -8.23 -2.57 -25.98
N LYS A 198 -8.16 -3.21 -24.81
CA LYS A 198 -9.10 -4.27 -24.40
C LYS A 198 -10.24 -3.68 -23.57
N ALA A 199 -11.48 -3.95 -23.95
CA ALA A 199 -12.66 -3.53 -23.19
C ALA A 199 -12.71 -4.25 -21.83
N ILE A 200 -13.03 -3.53 -20.76
CA ILE A 200 -12.97 -4.08 -19.39
C ILE A 200 -14.01 -5.16 -19.16
N ASP A 201 -15.16 -5.09 -19.83
CA ASP A 201 -16.23 -6.11 -19.79
C ASP A 201 -15.84 -7.44 -20.48
N ASP A 202 -14.72 -7.47 -21.21
CA ASP A 202 -14.09 -8.68 -21.75
C ASP A 202 -12.94 -9.21 -20.90
N VAL A 203 -12.61 -8.54 -19.77
CA VAL A 203 -11.50 -8.93 -18.90
C VAL A 203 -11.97 -9.90 -17.84
N THR A 204 -11.23 -11.00 -17.69
CA THR A 204 -11.41 -12.00 -16.63
C THR A 204 -10.32 -11.87 -15.57
N PHE A 205 -10.67 -12.11 -14.32
CA PHE A 205 -9.71 -11.98 -13.22
C PHE A 205 -9.91 -12.96 -12.07
N THR A 206 -8.85 -13.14 -11.27
CA THR A 206 -8.88 -13.89 -10.01
C THR A 206 -8.19 -13.12 -8.91
N VAL A 207 -8.58 -13.39 -7.66
CA VAL A 207 -8.02 -12.76 -6.47
C VAL A 207 -7.60 -13.81 -5.45
N GLN A 208 -6.34 -13.78 -5.03
CA GLN A 208 -5.85 -14.56 -3.90
C GLN A 208 -5.89 -13.71 -2.64
N GLY A 209 -6.67 -14.14 -1.63
CA GLY A 209 -6.92 -13.40 -0.40
C GLY A 209 -8.01 -12.36 -0.57
N ILE A 210 -9.18 -12.59 0.04
CA ILE A 210 -10.31 -11.66 0.01
C ILE A 210 -10.55 -10.96 1.36
N GLY A 211 -9.45 -10.59 2.03
CA GLY A 211 -9.46 -9.64 3.14
C GLY A 211 -9.81 -8.22 2.68
N ALA A 212 -9.51 -7.20 3.48
CA ALA A 212 -9.82 -5.80 3.16
C ALA A 212 -9.29 -5.37 1.78
N MET A 213 -8.04 -5.74 1.44
CA MET A 213 -7.43 -5.42 0.16
C MET A 213 -8.13 -6.15 -0.99
N GLY A 214 -8.16 -7.47 -0.96
CA GLY A 214 -8.70 -8.27 -2.06
C GLY A 214 -10.21 -8.10 -2.23
N GLY A 215 -10.97 -7.94 -1.14
CA GLY A 215 -12.40 -7.62 -1.21
C GLY A 215 -12.66 -6.29 -1.92
N ALA A 216 -11.82 -5.29 -1.68
CA ALA A 216 -11.91 -4.01 -2.38
C ALA A 216 -11.52 -4.13 -3.86
N VAL A 217 -10.48 -4.92 -4.19
CA VAL A 217 -10.12 -5.22 -5.60
C VAL A 217 -11.29 -5.88 -6.32
N VAL A 218 -11.90 -6.92 -5.72
CA VAL A 218 -13.08 -7.58 -6.26
C VAL A 218 -14.19 -6.57 -6.56
N LYS A 219 -14.52 -5.73 -5.57
CA LYS A 219 -15.59 -4.73 -5.70
C LYS A 219 -15.33 -3.72 -6.82
N TYR A 220 -14.18 -3.06 -6.78
CA TYR A 220 -13.92 -1.97 -7.72
C TYR A 220 -13.66 -2.48 -9.13
N PHE A 221 -12.96 -3.62 -9.29
CA PHE A 221 -12.67 -4.12 -10.63
C PHE A 221 -13.90 -4.74 -11.31
N ALA A 222 -14.77 -5.44 -10.55
CA ALA A 222 -16.07 -5.88 -11.06
C ALA A 222 -16.98 -4.70 -11.40
N ASN A 223 -16.97 -3.61 -10.62
CA ASN A 223 -17.75 -2.41 -10.92
C ASN A 223 -17.32 -1.72 -12.23
N TYR A 224 -16.07 -1.90 -12.69
CA TYR A 224 -15.64 -1.46 -14.02
C TYR A 224 -16.12 -2.39 -15.15
N GLY A 225 -16.73 -3.53 -14.82
CA GLY A 225 -17.26 -4.50 -15.78
C GLY A 225 -16.45 -5.79 -15.87
N ALA A 226 -15.27 -5.89 -15.24
CA ALA A 226 -14.45 -7.09 -15.28
C ALA A 226 -15.13 -8.28 -14.59
N LYS A 227 -14.84 -9.49 -15.08
CA LYS A 227 -15.51 -10.74 -14.71
C LYS A 227 -14.68 -11.56 -13.73
N LEU A 228 -15.13 -11.67 -12.49
CA LEU A 228 -14.49 -12.50 -11.46
C LEU A 228 -14.65 -13.98 -11.76
N ARG A 229 -13.54 -14.68 -11.95
CA ARG A 229 -13.48 -16.11 -12.30
C ARG A 229 -13.19 -17.02 -11.13
N ALA A 230 -12.33 -16.57 -10.21
CA ALA A 230 -12.02 -17.31 -8.99
C ALA A 230 -11.55 -16.40 -7.86
N ILE A 231 -11.73 -16.89 -6.65
CA ILE A 231 -11.14 -16.32 -5.44
C ILE A 231 -10.49 -17.42 -4.62
N SER A 232 -9.58 -17.03 -3.75
CA SER A 232 -9.11 -17.94 -2.69
C SER A 232 -8.93 -17.23 -1.36
N ASP A 233 -9.30 -17.93 -0.29
CA ASP A 233 -9.04 -17.48 1.08
C ASP A 233 -9.16 -18.70 2.02
N PRO A 234 -8.22 -18.89 2.98
CA PRO A 234 -8.28 -20.02 3.90
C PRO A 234 -9.51 -20.00 4.80
N ARG A 235 -10.10 -18.82 5.10
CA ARG A 235 -11.35 -18.70 5.86
C ARG A 235 -12.53 -19.40 5.20
N PHE A 236 -12.49 -19.54 3.86
CA PHE A 236 -13.54 -20.16 3.06
C PHE A 236 -13.11 -21.52 2.46
N GLY A 237 -12.10 -22.13 3.05
CA GLY A 237 -11.66 -23.50 2.75
C GLY A 237 -10.81 -23.66 1.49
N GLY A 238 -10.32 -22.57 0.86
CA GLY A 238 -9.40 -22.65 -0.27
C GLY A 238 -9.81 -21.82 -1.48
N THR A 239 -9.67 -22.41 -2.68
CA THR A 239 -9.93 -21.76 -3.98
C THR A 239 -11.30 -22.14 -4.52
N TRP A 240 -12.12 -21.12 -4.81
CA TRP A 240 -13.44 -21.22 -5.43
C TRP A 240 -13.42 -20.68 -6.85
N VAL A 241 -14.10 -21.36 -7.75
CA VAL A 241 -14.26 -20.97 -9.16
C VAL A 241 -15.73 -20.78 -9.54
N PHE A 242 -15.99 -19.85 -10.46
CA PHE A 242 -17.32 -19.47 -10.93
C PHE A 242 -17.44 -19.75 -12.43
N GLU A 243 -18.35 -20.66 -12.82
CA GLU A 243 -18.59 -21.00 -14.23
C GLU A 243 -19.25 -19.84 -14.98
N ASN A 244 -20.22 -19.20 -14.35
CA ASN A 244 -20.97 -18.06 -14.90
C ASN A 244 -20.50 -16.70 -14.34
N PHE A 245 -19.27 -16.63 -13.80
CA PHE A 245 -18.73 -15.49 -13.05
C PHE A 245 -19.49 -15.21 -11.74
N ALA A 246 -18.87 -14.45 -10.84
CA ALA A 246 -19.50 -14.05 -9.59
C ALA A 246 -20.59 -13.01 -9.81
N SER A 247 -21.69 -13.13 -9.07
CA SER A 247 -22.76 -12.12 -9.09
C SER A 247 -22.37 -10.84 -8.33
N ASP A 248 -23.05 -9.74 -8.64
CA ASP A 248 -22.91 -8.49 -7.88
C ASP A 248 -23.20 -8.68 -6.39
N LYS A 249 -24.13 -9.59 -6.04
CA LYS A 249 -24.42 -9.93 -4.65
C LYS A 249 -23.19 -10.54 -3.93
N LEU A 250 -22.50 -11.48 -4.57
CA LEU A 250 -21.30 -12.08 -4.02
C LEU A 250 -20.17 -11.04 -3.89
N VAL A 251 -19.99 -10.22 -4.93
CA VAL A 251 -19.01 -9.12 -4.95
C VAL A 251 -19.23 -8.16 -3.77
N ASP A 252 -20.48 -7.72 -3.55
CA ASP A 252 -20.83 -6.84 -2.44
C ASP A 252 -20.65 -7.50 -1.08
N THR A 253 -21.00 -8.79 -0.98
CA THR A 253 -20.87 -9.56 0.26
C THR A 253 -19.39 -9.73 0.66
N ILE A 254 -18.52 -10.01 -0.32
CA ILE A 254 -17.06 -10.08 -0.11
C ILE A 254 -16.52 -8.73 0.37
N PHE A 255 -16.88 -7.63 -0.31
CA PHE A 255 -16.42 -6.29 0.06
C PHE A 255 -16.84 -5.90 1.48
N ASN A 256 -18.07 -6.21 1.88
CA ASN A 256 -18.60 -5.90 3.20
C ASN A 256 -18.06 -6.82 4.31
N GLN A 257 -17.20 -7.77 4.00
CA GLN A 257 -16.57 -8.72 4.93
C GLN A 257 -17.60 -9.49 5.79
N GLN A 258 -18.70 -9.92 5.20
CA GLN A 258 -19.77 -10.67 5.87
C GLN A 258 -19.55 -12.18 5.68
N ASP A 259 -18.62 -12.76 6.44
CA ASP A 259 -18.12 -14.13 6.23
C ASP A 259 -19.22 -15.20 6.14
N SER A 260 -20.27 -15.13 6.97
CA SER A 260 -21.41 -16.08 6.89
C SER A 260 -22.13 -15.99 5.53
N ASN A 261 -22.38 -14.78 5.07
CA ASN A 261 -23.06 -14.54 3.80
C ASN A 261 -22.17 -14.88 2.61
N VAL A 262 -20.84 -14.67 2.75
CA VAL A 262 -19.86 -15.10 1.73
C VAL A 262 -19.93 -16.61 1.54
N ASN A 263 -19.91 -17.40 2.63
CA ASN A 263 -20.03 -18.86 2.55
C ASN A 263 -21.31 -19.30 1.84
N GLU A 264 -22.46 -18.69 2.15
CA GLU A 264 -23.73 -19.00 1.48
C GLU A 264 -23.70 -18.70 -0.02
N CYS A 265 -23.14 -17.55 -0.41
CA CYS A 265 -23.01 -17.18 -1.82
C CYS A 265 -22.04 -18.11 -2.55
N LEU A 266 -20.89 -18.44 -1.94
CA LEU A 266 -19.94 -19.38 -2.51
C LEU A 266 -20.56 -20.75 -2.74
N ALA A 267 -21.31 -21.27 -1.79
CA ALA A 267 -22.00 -22.55 -1.90
C ALA A 267 -23.09 -22.56 -3.00
N SER A 268 -23.69 -21.40 -3.31
CA SER A 268 -24.76 -21.29 -4.30
C SER A 268 -24.26 -20.96 -5.71
N GLU A 269 -23.16 -20.22 -5.86
CA GLU A 269 -22.70 -19.69 -7.14
C GLU A 269 -21.39 -20.33 -7.63
N GLY A 270 -20.58 -20.83 -6.71
CA GLY A 270 -19.24 -21.32 -6.99
C GLY A 270 -19.09 -22.82 -6.73
N ARG A 271 -17.94 -23.32 -7.12
CA ARG A 271 -17.46 -24.67 -6.82
C ARG A 271 -16.09 -24.58 -6.15
N LEU A 272 -15.95 -25.23 -4.98
CA LEU A 272 -14.64 -25.38 -4.34
C LEU A 272 -13.76 -26.26 -5.27
N LEU A 273 -12.69 -25.66 -5.78
CA LEU A 273 -11.77 -26.32 -6.69
C LEU A 273 -10.65 -27.06 -5.94
N SER A 274 -10.14 -26.44 -4.87
CA SER A 274 -9.01 -26.96 -4.08
C SER A 274 -8.99 -26.30 -2.71
N ASP A 275 -8.44 -26.99 -1.71
CA ASP A 275 -8.06 -26.43 -0.42
C ASP A 275 -6.79 -25.57 -0.48
N ASP A 276 -6.03 -25.66 -1.57
CA ASP A 276 -4.85 -24.86 -1.85
C ASP A 276 -5.26 -23.45 -2.36
N THR A 277 -4.88 -22.42 -1.62
CA THR A 277 -5.18 -21.02 -1.97
C THR A 277 -4.29 -20.45 -3.10
N GLU A 278 -3.18 -21.11 -3.44
CA GLU A 278 -2.34 -20.68 -4.54
C GLU A 278 -3.00 -20.95 -5.92
N ILE A 279 -3.94 -21.88 -5.98
CA ILE A 279 -4.59 -22.28 -7.24
C ILE A 279 -5.32 -21.10 -7.91
N ALA A 280 -5.74 -20.08 -7.16
CA ALA A 280 -6.32 -18.86 -7.73
C ALA A 280 -5.32 -18.10 -8.61
N LEU A 281 -4.01 -18.19 -8.32
CA LEU A 281 -2.95 -17.53 -9.11
C LEU A 281 -2.66 -18.22 -10.44
N TYR A 282 -3.09 -19.47 -10.61
CA TYR A 282 -2.76 -20.32 -11.78
C TYR A 282 -3.92 -20.46 -12.77
N GLN A 283 -5.00 -19.73 -12.55
CA GLN A 283 -6.15 -19.77 -13.46
C GLN A 283 -5.80 -19.10 -14.79
N ASP A 284 -6.38 -19.64 -15.87
CA ASP A 284 -6.29 -19.05 -17.21
C ASP A 284 -7.27 -17.86 -17.30
N VAL A 285 -6.76 -16.70 -16.97
CA VAL A 285 -7.48 -15.42 -16.93
C VAL A 285 -6.58 -14.29 -17.43
N ASP A 286 -7.13 -13.12 -17.63
CA ASP A 286 -6.37 -11.96 -18.10
C ASP A 286 -5.46 -11.35 -17.04
N VAL A 287 -5.88 -11.35 -15.77
CA VAL A 287 -5.09 -10.80 -14.66
C VAL A 287 -5.34 -11.55 -13.36
N VAL A 288 -4.27 -11.79 -12.62
CA VAL A 288 -4.31 -12.32 -11.26
C VAL A 288 -3.89 -11.26 -10.25
N PHE A 289 -4.58 -11.22 -9.11
CA PHE A 289 -4.34 -10.29 -8.03
C PHE A 289 -3.87 -11.03 -6.77
N PRO A 290 -2.56 -11.05 -6.46
CA PRO A 290 -2.05 -11.53 -5.18
C PRO A 290 -2.32 -10.48 -4.11
N CYS A 291 -3.36 -10.70 -3.27
CA CYS A 291 -3.81 -9.77 -2.24
C CYS A 291 -3.66 -10.31 -0.81
N ALA A 292 -3.11 -11.53 -0.64
CA ALA A 292 -3.08 -12.20 0.64
C ALA A 292 -1.88 -11.79 1.51
N LEU A 293 -0.67 -12.15 1.09
CA LEU A 293 0.54 -12.07 1.89
C LEU A 293 1.75 -11.63 1.06
N GLU A 294 2.80 -11.19 1.76
CA GLU A 294 4.17 -11.07 1.24
C GLU A 294 4.64 -12.45 0.75
N ASP A 295 5.48 -12.47 -0.29
CA ASP A 295 6.06 -13.68 -0.88
C ASP A 295 5.04 -14.75 -1.35
N ALA A 296 3.86 -14.33 -1.78
CA ALA A 296 2.86 -15.23 -2.36
C ALA A 296 3.32 -15.86 -3.69
N ILE A 297 4.12 -15.12 -4.46
CA ILE A 297 4.71 -15.56 -5.73
C ILE A 297 6.23 -15.62 -5.59
N THR A 298 6.76 -16.82 -5.62
CA THR A 298 8.17 -17.13 -5.43
C THR A 298 8.72 -17.89 -6.62
N LYS A 299 10.04 -18.14 -6.65
CA LYS A 299 10.65 -19.02 -7.68
C LYS A 299 10.04 -20.43 -7.74
N LYS A 300 9.33 -20.87 -6.67
CA LYS A 300 8.74 -22.21 -6.63
C LYS A 300 7.44 -22.33 -7.42
N ASN A 301 6.73 -21.20 -7.58
CA ASN A 301 5.40 -21.20 -8.16
C ASN A 301 5.21 -20.20 -9.33
N ALA A 302 6.14 -19.28 -9.57
CA ALA A 302 6.06 -18.30 -10.64
C ALA A 302 5.88 -18.93 -12.03
N ASP A 303 6.53 -20.07 -12.30
CA ASP A 303 6.40 -20.78 -13.57
C ASP A 303 4.98 -21.30 -13.86
N ARG A 304 4.16 -21.48 -12.82
CA ARG A 304 2.77 -21.95 -12.93
C ARG A 304 1.79 -20.85 -13.33
N ILE A 305 2.18 -19.59 -13.21
CA ILE A 305 1.33 -18.45 -13.60
C ILE A 305 1.26 -18.39 -15.13
N VAL A 306 0.04 -18.37 -15.66
CA VAL A 306 -0.24 -18.32 -17.10
C VAL A 306 -0.92 -16.99 -17.51
N ALA A 307 -1.53 -16.27 -16.57
CA ALA A 307 -2.12 -14.97 -16.82
C ALA A 307 -1.07 -13.99 -17.36
N PRO A 308 -1.37 -13.23 -18.43
CA PRO A 308 -0.43 -12.27 -19.01
C PRO A 308 -0.12 -11.09 -18.08
N TYR A 309 -0.95 -10.85 -17.08
CA TYR A 309 -0.77 -9.76 -16.12
C TYR A 309 -0.90 -10.27 -14.68
N VAL A 310 -0.02 -9.75 -13.83
CA VAL A 310 -0.12 -9.82 -12.36
C VAL A 310 -0.23 -8.39 -11.85
N CYS A 311 -1.22 -8.08 -11.03
CA CYS A 311 -1.34 -6.75 -10.40
C CYS A 311 -1.29 -6.91 -8.88
N GLU A 312 -0.25 -6.39 -8.26
CA GLU A 312 0.07 -6.65 -6.86
C GLU A 312 -0.83 -5.84 -5.91
N GLY A 313 -1.67 -6.55 -5.13
CA GLY A 313 -2.48 -5.94 -4.08
C GLY A 313 -1.81 -5.99 -2.71
N ALA A 314 -1.24 -7.12 -2.32
CA ALA A 314 -0.45 -7.22 -1.08
C ALA A 314 0.86 -6.42 -1.20
N ASN A 315 1.53 -6.21 -0.08
CA ASN A 315 2.87 -5.61 -0.07
C ASN A 315 3.91 -6.69 -0.38
N ASN A 316 4.79 -6.42 -1.36
CA ASN A 316 5.86 -7.33 -1.80
C ASN A 316 5.37 -8.79 -2.01
N PRO A 317 4.28 -9.05 -2.74
CA PRO A 317 3.76 -10.40 -2.89
C PRO A 317 4.62 -11.25 -3.83
N THR A 318 5.48 -10.63 -4.65
CA THR A 318 6.34 -11.31 -5.63
C THR A 318 7.80 -11.13 -5.28
N THR A 319 8.53 -12.23 -5.09
CA THR A 319 9.98 -12.18 -4.79
C THR A 319 10.78 -11.70 -6.00
N ALA A 320 12.01 -11.21 -5.77
CA ALA A 320 12.88 -10.72 -6.83
C ALA A 320 13.16 -11.79 -7.91
N GLU A 321 13.38 -13.04 -7.50
CA GLU A 321 13.59 -14.16 -8.40
C GLU A 321 12.32 -14.50 -9.20
N ALA A 322 11.14 -14.36 -8.58
CA ALA A 322 9.87 -14.57 -9.27
C ALA A 322 9.61 -13.49 -10.32
N HIS A 323 9.96 -12.23 -10.04
CA HIS A 323 9.92 -11.17 -11.04
C HIS A 323 10.79 -11.49 -12.27
N ASP A 324 11.99 -12.06 -12.07
CA ASP A 324 12.84 -12.48 -13.20
C ASP A 324 12.18 -13.57 -14.05
N ILE A 325 11.57 -14.58 -13.41
CA ILE A 325 10.88 -15.67 -14.08
C ILE A 325 9.66 -15.16 -14.86
N LEU A 326 8.81 -14.37 -14.23
CA LEU A 326 7.60 -13.81 -14.86
C LEU A 326 7.97 -12.91 -16.04
N PHE A 327 8.96 -12.04 -15.89
CA PHE A 327 9.43 -11.17 -16.95
C PHE A 327 10.01 -11.96 -18.14
N ALA A 328 10.77 -13.02 -17.89
CA ALA A 328 11.28 -13.91 -18.92
C ALA A 328 10.17 -14.64 -19.70
N LYS A 329 9.01 -14.90 -19.06
CA LYS A 329 7.80 -15.45 -19.68
C LYS A 329 6.98 -14.39 -20.44
N GLY A 330 7.36 -13.11 -20.39
CA GLY A 330 6.58 -12.00 -20.97
C GLY A 330 5.36 -11.59 -20.15
N ILE A 331 5.27 -12.03 -18.90
CA ILE A 331 4.20 -11.64 -17.97
C ILE A 331 4.55 -10.28 -17.37
N VAL A 332 3.63 -9.32 -17.48
CA VAL A 332 3.81 -7.97 -16.94
C VAL A 332 3.27 -7.93 -15.50
N VAL A 333 4.15 -7.64 -14.54
CA VAL A 333 3.78 -7.46 -13.13
C VAL A 333 3.66 -5.96 -12.85
N ILE A 334 2.48 -5.50 -12.45
CA ILE A 334 2.31 -4.13 -11.94
C ILE A 334 2.66 -4.16 -10.45
N PRO A 335 3.78 -3.53 -10.05
CA PRO A 335 4.28 -3.67 -8.69
C PRO A 335 3.43 -2.90 -7.67
N ASP A 336 3.44 -3.38 -6.43
CA ASP A 336 2.63 -2.88 -5.33
C ASP A 336 2.81 -1.38 -5.06
N ILE A 337 4.04 -0.86 -5.19
CA ILE A 337 4.32 0.57 -5.00
C ILE A 337 3.62 1.47 -6.04
N ILE A 338 3.22 0.92 -7.18
CA ILE A 338 2.42 1.59 -8.22
C ILE A 338 0.94 1.30 -8.04
N ALA A 339 0.57 0.05 -7.72
CA ALA A 339 -0.82 -0.41 -7.73
C ALA A 339 -1.58 -0.09 -6.43
N ASN A 340 -0.95 -0.24 -5.25
CA ASN A 340 -1.66 -0.19 -3.96
C ASN A 340 -1.46 1.08 -3.09
N PRO A 341 -1.07 2.26 -3.61
CA PRO A 341 -0.81 3.43 -2.77
C PRO A 341 -2.08 4.12 -2.23
N GLY A 342 -3.28 3.63 -2.52
CA GLY A 342 -4.53 4.29 -2.12
C GLY A 342 -4.64 4.57 -0.62
N GLY A 343 -4.15 3.65 0.23
CA GLY A 343 -4.12 3.87 1.68
C GLY A 343 -3.22 5.03 2.10
N ILE A 344 -2.02 5.14 1.53
CA ILE A 344 -1.11 6.26 1.83
C ILE A 344 -1.57 7.58 1.20
N ILE A 345 -2.24 7.55 0.06
CA ILE A 345 -2.89 8.73 -0.54
C ILE A 345 -3.98 9.24 0.39
N SER A 346 -4.80 8.35 0.94
CA SER A 346 -5.83 8.72 1.92
C SER A 346 -5.24 9.34 3.19
N ALA A 347 -4.16 8.75 3.72
CA ALA A 347 -3.43 9.30 4.85
C ALA A 347 -2.83 10.68 4.52
N TYR A 348 -2.32 10.87 3.30
CA TYR A 348 -1.82 12.17 2.84
C TYR A 348 -2.93 13.22 2.81
N VAL A 349 -4.10 12.92 2.23
CA VAL A 349 -5.26 13.80 2.20
C VAL A 349 -5.73 14.11 3.63
N GLU A 350 -5.79 13.11 4.51
CA GLU A 350 -6.16 13.28 5.91
C GLU A 350 -5.23 14.27 6.63
N LEU A 351 -3.92 14.14 6.47
CA LEU A 351 -2.90 14.92 7.17
C LEU A 351 -2.69 16.31 6.58
N SER A 352 -2.89 16.49 5.27
CA SER A 352 -2.72 17.78 4.59
C SER A 352 -3.94 18.69 4.69
N SER A 353 -5.04 18.19 5.26
CA SER A 353 -6.27 18.97 5.46
C SER A 353 -6.37 19.46 6.89
N ASP A 354 -6.81 20.71 7.10
CA ASP A 354 -7.17 21.21 8.43
C ASP A 354 -8.35 20.41 9.00
N VAL A 355 -8.10 19.64 10.04
CA VAL A 355 -9.11 18.77 10.66
C VAL A 355 -9.48 19.30 12.02
N SER A 356 -10.64 19.92 12.12
CA SER A 356 -11.30 20.06 13.42
C SER A 356 -12.35 18.95 13.59
N PRO A 357 -12.49 18.36 14.79
CA PRO A 357 -13.52 17.37 15.08
C PRO A 357 -14.95 17.88 14.84
N ALA A 358 -15.17 19.19 14.89
CA ALA A 358 -16.46 19.84 14.67
C ALA A 358 -16.91 19.86 13.19
N GLU A 359 -16.03 19.47 12.26
CA GLU A 359 -16.29 19.54 10.82
C GLU A 359 -16.54 18.15 10.17
N ASN A 360 -17.14 17.22 10.90
CA ASN A 360 -17.46 15.85 10.40
C ASN A 360 -18.24 15.83 9.07
N VAL A 361 -18.93 16.90 8.71
CA VAL A 361 -19.56 17.05 7.37
C VAL A 361 -18.53 17.05 6.24
N LYS A 362 -17.27 17.40 6.51
CA LYS A 362 -16.17 17.43 5.53
C LYS A 362 -15.47 16.08 5.34
N THR A 363 -15.80 15.07 6.14
CA THR A 363 -15.13 13.75 6.08
C THR A 363 -15.42 13.06 4.75
N ARG A 364 -16.66 13.13 4.26
CA ARG A 364 -17.01 12.54 2.96
C ARG A 364 -16.24 13.23 1.82
N ALA A 365 -16.09 14.54 1.86
CA ALA A 365 -15.32 15.28 0.88
C ALA A 365 -13.84 14.85 0.85
N LYS A 366 -13.24 14.51 2.00
CA LYS A 366 -11.87 13.96 2.06
C LYS A 366 -11.78 12.56 1.47
N VAL A 367 -12.76 11.71 1.73
CA VAL A 367 -12.85 10.37 1.13
C VAL A 367 -12.95 10.47 -0.39
N ASP A 368 -13.83 11.33 -0.88
CA ASP A 368 -14.02 11.54 -2.32
C ASP A 368 -12.74 12.13 -2.95
N GLN A 369 -12.08 13.06 -2.28
CA GLN A 369 -10.77 13.60 -2.70
C GLN A 369 -9.69 12.51 -2.74
N ALA A 370 -9.63 11.64 -1.72
CA ALA A 370 -8.66 10.55 -1.66
C ALA A 370 -8.91 9.53 -2.78
N LYS A 371 -10.17 9.20 -3.08
CA LYS A 371 -10.54 8.32 -4.20
C LYS A 371 -10.13 8.93 -5.53
N ALA A 372 -10.53 10.18 -5.80
CA ALA A 372 -10.17 10.87 -7.04
C ALA A 372 -8.65 10.98 -7.22
N MET A 373 -7.93 11.37 -6.16
CA MET A 373 -6.47 11.44 -6.21
C MET A 373 -5.82 10.06 -6.43
N THR A 374 -6.40 8.99 -5.88
CA THR A 374 -5.93 7.62 -6.11
C THR A 374 -6.13 7.23 -7.58
N GLU A 375 -7.31 7.48 -8.14
CA GLU A 375 -7.58 7.19 -9.55
C GLU A 375 -6.62 7.92 -10.48
N ASP A 376 -6.46 9.22 -10.29
CA ASP A 376 -5.59 10.05 -11.15
C ASP A 376 -4.11 9.62 -11.04
N ARG A 377 -3.60 9.43 -9.82
CA ARG A 377 -2.18 9.13 -9.60
C ARG A 377 -1.82 7.73 -10.05
N VAL A 378 -2.63 6.73 -9.70
CA VAL A 378 -2.36 5.35 -10.07
C VAL A 378 -2.46 5.16 -11.58
N ALA A 379 -3.47 5.75 -12.23
CA ALA A 379 -3.57 5.68 -13.69
C ALA A 379 -2.36 6.30 -14.37
N ALA A 380 -1.96 7.53 -14.00
CA ALA A 380 -0.81 8.20 -14.56
C ALA A 380 0.50 7.42 -14.36
N ASN A 381 0.72 6.90 -13.14
CA ASN A 381 1.92 6.12 -12.83
C ASN A 381 1.95 4.78 -13.56
N THR A 382 0.80 4.13 -13.74
CA THR A 382 0.71 2.89 -14.52
C THR A 382 1.04 3.12 -15.98
N LEU A 383 0.54 4.20 -16.59
CA LEU A 383 0.88 4.57 -17.97
C LEU A 383 2.37 4.89 -18.12
N GLU A 384 2.96 5.62 -17.18
CA GLU A 384 4.40 5.91 -17.21
C GLU A 384 5.22 4.62 -17.10
N LEU A 385 4.87 3.73 -16.19
CA LEU A 385 5.51 2.41 -16.02
C LEU A 385 5.46 1.61 -17.32
N LEU A 386 4.27 1.47 -17.92
CA LEU A 386 4.10 0.74 -19.18
C LEU A 386 4.94 1.36 -20.30
N GLY A 387 5.03 2.70 -20.37
CA GLY A 387 5.87 3.39 -21.33
C GLY A 387 7.34 2.97 -21.25
N TYR A 388 7.92 2.86 -20.06
CA TYR A 388 9.29 2.37 -19.87
C TYR A 388 9.43 0.88 -20.19
N VAL A 389 8.49 0.06 -19.76
CA VAL A 389 8.49 -1.39 -20.04
C VAL A 389 8.47 -1.64 -21.54
N ASP A 390 7.56 -0.99 -22.26
CA ASP A 390 7.35 -1.21 -23.70
C ASP A 390 8.52 -0.66 -24.53
N THR A 391 9.08 0.50 -24.16
CA THR A 391 10.12 1.15 -24.96
C THR A 391 11.53 0.65 -24.67
N LEU A 392 11.81 0.32 -23.39
CA LEU A 392 13.18 -0.05 -22.99
C LEU A 392 13.34 -1.55 -22.70
N GLY A 393 12.26 -2.31 -22.62
CA GLY A 393 12.29 -3.74 -22.26
C GLY A 393 12.93 -3.97 -20.89
N VAL A 394 12.53 -3.17 -19.91
CA VAL A 394 12.99 -3.25 -18.52
C VAL A 394 11.91 -3.83 -17.59
N ARG A 395 12.34 -4.48 -16.53
CA ARG A 395 11.43 -5.12 -15.55
C ARG A 395 10.57 -4.05 -14.86
N PRO A 396 9.22 -4.28 -14.73
CA PRO A 396 8.30 -3.28 -14.18
C PRO A 396 8.62 -2.85 -12.74
N ASP A 397 9.02 -3.77 -11.84
CA ASP A 397 9.40 -3.46 -10.47
C ASP A 397 10.59 -2.48 -10.41
N LYS A 398 11.61 -2.66 -11.27
CA LYS A 398 12.73 -1.71 -11.39
C LYS A 398 12.29 -0.34 -11.94
N VAL A 399 11.28 -0.32 -12.79
CA VAL A 399 10.70 0.96 -13.25
C VAL A 399 9.99 1.65 -12.09
N GLY A 400 9.23 0.93 -11.28
CA GLY A 400 8.57 1.46 -10.09
C GLY A 400 9.58 2.10 -9.11
N ASP A 401 10.66 1.37 -8.79
CA ASP A 401 11.76 1.88 -7.97
C ASP A 401 12.39 3.15 -8.56
N TYR A 402 12.71 3.11 -9.86
CA TYR A 402 13.27 4.25 -10.57
C TYR A 402 12.36 5.48 -10.49
N MET A 403 11.05 5.31 -10.70
CA MET A 403 10.08 6.41 -10.62
C MET A 403 10.06 7.01 -9.21
N ALA A 404 10.04 6.17 -8.17
CA ALA A 404 10.09 6.60 -6.78
C ALA A 404 11.35 7.39 -6.47
N TRP A 405 12.52 6.85 -6.77
CA TRP A 405 13.80 7.49 -6.46
C TRP A 405 14.03 8.74 -7.29
N ARG A 406 13.63 8.76 -8.57
CA ARG A 406 13.63 9.97 -9.41
C ARG A 406 12.82 11.08 -8.75
N ASN A 407 11.61 10.77 -8.27
CA ASN A 407 10.73 11.76 -7.63
C ASN A 407 11.36 12.33 -6.35
N ILE A 408 12.07 11.49 -5.56
CA ILE A 408 12.77 11.92 -4.35
C ILE A 408 13.91 12.89 -4.68
N PHE A 409 14.73 12.60 -5.69
CA PHE A 409 15.97 13.34 -5.92
C PHE A 409 15.86 14.46 -6.93
N TYR A 410 14.87 14.42 -7.83
CA TYR A 410 14.71 15.42 -8.90
C TYR A 410 13.34 16.09 -8.91
N GLY A 411 12.47 15.72 -7.97
CA GLY A 411 11.11 16.24 -7.86
C GLY A 411 10.09 15.47 -8.70
N ILE A 412 8.84 15.61 -8.31
CA ILE A 412 7.70 14.99 -8.99
C ILE A 412 7.53 15.71 -10.34
N PRO A 413 7.47 14.99 -11.47
CA PRO A 413 7.20 15.60 -12.76
C PRO A 413 5.90 16.40 -12.71
N THR A 414 5.92 17.64 -13.18
CA THR A 414 4.67 18.36 -13.42
C THR A 414 3.91 17.62 -14.50
N GLN A 415 2.72 17.11 -14.16
CA GLN A 415 1.82 16.61 -15.20
C GLN A 415 1.61 17.78 -16.16
N LYS A 416 2.00 17.65 -17.42
CA LYS A 416 1.56 18.56 -18.47
C LYS A 416 0.06 18.34 -18.55
N ASN A 417 -0.70 19.29 -17.98
CA ASN A 417 -2.12 19.40 -18.30
C ASN A 417 -2.17 19.40 -19.81
N GLY A 418 -2.92 18.44 -20.39
CA GLY A 418 -2.99 18.28 -21.82
C GLY A 418 -3.34 19.62 -22.50
N GLU A 419 -2.42 20.07 -23.37
CA GLU A 419 -2.74 20.95 -24.48
C GLU A 419 -3.52 20.16 -25.54
#